data_722f44c7972f3fb249e47bf95182efc1
#
_entry.id   722f44c7972f3fb249e47bf95182efc1
#
_cell.length_a   1.000
_cell.length_b   1.000
_cell.length_c   1.000
_cell.angle_alpha   90.00
_cell.angle_beta   90.00
_cell.angle_gamma   90.00
#
_symmetry.space_group_name_H-M   'P 1'
#
loop_
_entity.id
_entity.type
_entity.pdbx_description
1 polymer ?
#
loop_
_entity_poly.entity_id
_entity_poly.type
_entity_poly.pdbx_seq_one_letter_code
_entity_poly.pdbx_strand_id
1 'polypeptide(L)'
;MRELVETSKAPRPIAPYCQAVKANGFVFVSGQGPLDPATGQIVQGTIEEQTRLTIETIKAILEAAGTSLENVVKVGVFLQDMKDFRAMNRIYGEYFGEIKPARTTV
;
A
#
# COMPACT_ATOMS: atom_id res chain seq x y z
N MET A 1 22.30 -4.64 5.67
CA MET A 1 21.83 -3.95 6.88
C MET A 1 20.38 -3.55 6.71
N ARG A 2 19.63 -3.61 7.78
CA ARG A 2 18.19 -3.29 7.76
C ARG A 2 17.93 -1.91 8.34
N GLU A 3 16.98 -1.19 7.73
CA GLU A 3 16.56 0.09 8.26
C GLU A 3 15.03 0.14 8.26
N LEU A 4 14.44 0.40 9.42
CA LEU A 4 13.00 0.50 9.56
C LEU A 4 12.51 1.85 9.05
N VAL A 5 11.33 1.84 8.42
CA VAL A 5 10.68 3.06 7.91
C VAL A 5 9.42 3.31 8.71
N GLU A 6 9.24 4.55 9.15
CA GLU A 6 8.04 4.97 9.88
C GLU A 6 7.56 6.31 9.37
N THR A 7 6.23 6.48 9.32
CA THR A 7 5.61 7.76 9.01
C THR A 7 4.27 7.86 9.72
N SER A 8 3.92 9.05 10.18
CA SER A 8 2.62 9.30 10.79
C SER A 8 1.50 9.36 9.75
N LYS A 9 1.85 9.35 8.47
CA LYS A 9 0.88 9.36 7.36
C LYS A 9 0.33 7.98 7.03
N ALA A 10 0.77 6.95 7.76
CA ALA A 10 0.29 5.58 7.62
C ALA A 10 -0.08 5.05 8.99
N PRO A 11 -0.95 4.02 9.06
CA PRO A 11 -1.35 3.44 10.35
C PRO A 11 -0.15 2.90 11.12
N ARG A 12 -0.18 3.12 12.44
CA ARG A 12 0.85 2.61 13.33
C ARG A 12 0.71 1.08 13.44
N PRO A 13 1.82 0.32 13.31
CA PRO A 13 1.75 -1.12 13.53
C PRO A 13 1.33 -1.44 14.97
N ILE A 14 0.44 -2.42 15.12
CA ILE A 14 -0.08 -2.84 16.42
C ILE A 14 0.45 -4.21 16.85
N ALA A 15 1.47 -4.72 16.16
CA ALA A 15 2.07 -6.02 16.40
C ALA A 15 3.57 -5.91 16.07
N PRO A 16 4.36 -6.99 16.25
CA PRO A 16 5.81 -6.91 16.05
C PRO A 16 6.20 -6.89 14.56
N TYR A 17 5.79 -5.83 13.86
CA TYR A 17 6.21 -5.56 12.48
C TYR A 17 6.32 -4.05 12.31
N CYS A 18 6.99 -3.62 11.26
CA CYS A 18 7.15 -2.21 10.91
C CYS A 18 6.35 -1.89 9.66
N GLN A 19 6.24 -0.61 9.33
CA GLN A 19 5.56 -0.21 8.11
C GLN A 19 6.33 -0.64 6.87
N ALA A 20 7.64 -0.51 6.89
CA ALA A 20 8.50 -0.96 5.81
C ALA A 20 9.94 -1.16 6.30
N VAL A 21 10.69 -1.94 5.55
CA VAL A 21 12.12 -2.19 5.80
C VAL A 21 12.89 -1.88 4.54
N LYS A 22 13.97 -1.12 4.69
CA LYS A 22 14.94 -0.92 3.60
C LYS A 22 16.07 -1.92 3.80
N ALA A 23 16.37 -2.68 2.80
CA ALA A 23 17.44 -3.67 2.85
C ALA A 23 17.96 -3.94 1.45
N ASN A 24 19.27 -3.93 1.30
CA ASN A 24 19.95 -4.33 0.08
C ASN A 24 19.44 -3.61 -1.18
N GLY A 25 19.13 -2.33 -1.05
CA GLY A 25 18.64 -1.52 -2.18
C GLY A 25 17.16 -1.65 -2.47
N PHE A 26 16.44 -2.43 -1.67
CA PHE A 26 14.99 -2.63 -1.82
C PHE A 26 14.24 -2.05 -0.64
N VAL A 27 12.97 -1.73 -0.87
CA VAL A 27 12.03 -1.37 0.19
C VAL A 27 10.94 -2.44 0.20
N PHE A 28 10.75 -3.07 1.36
CA PHE A 28 9.71 -4.07 1.56
C PHE A 28 8.63 -3.47 2.45
N VAL A 29 7.43 -3.31 1.90
CA VAL A 29 6.32 -2.67 2.60
C VAL A 29 5.40 -3.73 3.17
N SER A 30 5.06 -3.61 4.44
CA SER A 30 4.07 -4.48 5.08
C SER A 30 2.70 -4.26 4.45
N GLY A 31 1.86 -5.28 4.49
CA GLY A 31 0.51 -5.18 3.93
C GLY A 31 -0.25 -4.00 4.51
N GLN A 32 -0.90 -3.25 3.63
CA GLN A 32 -1.69 -2.09 4.00
C GLN A 32 -3.15 -2.31 3.61
N GLY A 33 -4.04 -1.68 4.34
CA GLY A 33 -5.46 -1.71 4.08
C GLY A 33 -6.06 -0.32 4.16
N PRO A 34 -7.38 -0.20 3.99
CA PRO A 34 -8.05 1.10 4.02
C PRO A 34 -8.27 1.57 5.46
N LEU A 35 -7.18 1.84 6.16
CA LEU A 35 -7.21 2.27 7.54
C LEU A 35 -6.95 3.76 7.67
N ASP A 36 -7.63 4.39 8.63
CA ASP A 36 -7.35 5.77 9.00
C ASP A 36 -6.00 5.81 9.71
N PRO A 37 -5.04 6.59 9.22
CA PRO A 37 -3.71 6.66 9.85
C PRO A 37 -3.75 7.16 11.29
N ALA A 38 -4.73 7.99 11.64
CA ALA A 38 -4.81 8.56 12.98
C ALA A 38 -5.38 7.58 14.00
N THR A 39 -6.33 6.75 13.59
CA THR A 39 -7.05 5.86 14.52
C THR A 39 -6.72 4.39 14.35
N GLY A 40 -6.22 3.99 13.18
CA GLY A 40 -5.95 2.60 12.85
C GLY A 40 -7.22 1.80 12.54
N GLN A 41 -8.36 2.47 12.41
CA GLN A 41 -9.63 1.80 12.15
C GLN A 41 -9.92 1.77 10.65
N ILE A 42 -10.65 0.72 10.22
CA ILE A 42 -11.07 0.60 8.83
C ILE A 42 -12.00 1.74 8.47
N VAL A 43 -11.69 2.43 7.38
CA VAL A 43 -12.56 3.46 6.84
C VAL A 43 -13.63 2.78 6.00
N GLN A 44 -14.89 3.00 6.37
CA GLN A 44 -16.02 2.48 5.61
C GLN A 44 -16.18 3.29 4.34
N GLY A 45 -16.55 2.63 3.25
CA GLY A 45 -16.73 3.29 1.97
C GLY A 45 -16.82 2.29 0.83
N THR A 46 -16.80 2.81 -0.38
CA THR A 46 -16.81 1.99 -1.58
C THR A 46 -15.45 1.32 -1.77
N ILE A 47 -15.42 0.29 -2.59
CA ILE A 47 -14.14 -0.35 -2.93
C ILE A 47 -13.19 0.64 -3.61
N GLU A 48 -13.74 1.59 -4.39
CA GLU A 48 -12.94 2.63 -5.02
C GLU A 48 -12.26 3.51 -3.98
N GLU A 49 -13.01 3.97 -2.99
CA GLU A 49 -12.48 4.80 -1.92
C GLU A 49 -11.44 4.06 -1.08
N GLN A 50 -11.73 2.79 -0.77
CA GLN A 50 -10.83 1.96 0.02
C GLN A 50 -9.54 1.65 -0.72
N THR A 51 -9.62 1.39 -2.02
CA THR A 51 -8.44 1.15 -2.84
C THR A 51 -7.57 2.39 -2.90
N ARG A 52 -8.19 3.55 -3.10
CA ARG A 52 -7.45 4.81 -3.16
C ARG A 52 -6.73 5.09 -1.85
N LEU A 53 -7.42 4.94 -0.74
CA LEU A 53 -6.81 5.17 0.57
C LEU A 53 -5.63 4.22 0.81
N THR A 54 -5.79 2.95 0.47
CA THR A 54 -4.72 1.95 0.64
C THR A 54 -3.49 2.32 -0.19
N ILE A 55 -3.67 2.72 -1.45
CA ILE A 55 -2.55 3.08 -2.31
C ILE A 55 -1.90 4.39 -1.84
N GLU A 56 -2.70 5.38 -1.40
CA GLU A 56 -2.15 6.61 -0.85
C GLU A 56 -1.31 6.35 0.41
N THR A 57 -1.74 5.39 1.23
CA THR A 57 -0.98 4.98 2.41
C THR A 57 0.37 4.37 2.01
N ILE A 58 0.35 3.48 1.02
CA ILE A 58 1.60 2.88 0.51
C ILE A 58 2.51 3.95 -0.08
N LYS A 59 1.94 4.89 -0.82
CA LYS A 59 2.68 6.01 -1.39
C LYS A 59 3.39 6.82 -0.29
N ALA A 60 2.68 7.11 0.79
CA ALA A 60 3.26 7.85 1.92
C ALA A 60 4.44 7.10 2.55
N ILE A 61 4.31 5.78 2.71
CA ILE A 61 5.38 4.93 3.25
C ILE A 61 6.58 4.94 2.32
N LEU A 62 6.36 4.81 1.02
CA LEU A 62 7.44 4.81 0.04
C LEU A 62 8.17 6.15 0.03
N GLU A 63 7.45 7.25 0.13
CA GLU A 63 8.06 8.58 0.19
C GLU A 63 8.88 8.75 1.46
N ALA A 64 8.39 8.24 2.59
CA ALA A 64 9.16 8.24 3.83
C ALA A 64 10.44 7.40 3.72
N ALA A 65 10.42 6.38 2.87
CA ALA A 65 11.59 5.54 2.60
C ALA A 65 12.56 6.18 1.60
N GLY A 66 12.19 7.29 0.98
CA GLY A 66 13.03 7.98 0.01
C GLY A 66 12.82 7.53 -1.43
N THR A 67 11.71 6.90 -1.73
CA THR A 67 11.39 6.42 -3.08
C THR A 67 9.99 6.87 -3.48
N SER A 68 9.40 6.25 -4.49
CA SER A 68 8.09 6.63 -5.00
C SER A 68 7.40 5.45 -5.66
N LEU A 69 6.12 5.62 -5.99
CA LEU A 69 5.35 4.59 -6.70
C LEU A 69 5.99 4.19 -8.02
N GLU A 70 6.67 5.12 -8.68
CA GLU A 70 7.31 4.86 -9.98
C GLU A 70 8.34 3.73 -9.92
N ASN A 71 8.89 3.46 -8.76
CA ASN A 71 9.93 2.46 -8.58
C ASN A 71 9.41 1.12 -8.08
N VAL A 72 8.08 0.97 -7.99
CA VAL A 72 7.46 -0.28 -7.55
C VAL A 72 7.64 -1.34 -8.63
N VAL A 73 8.11 -2.52 -8.22
CA VAL A 73 8.37 -3.63 -9.14
C VAL A 73 7.40 -4.78 -8.96
N LYS A 74 6.80 -4.92 -7.77
CA LYS A 74 5.88 -6.03 -7.49
C LYS A 74 4.82 -5.60 -6.51
N VAL A 75 3.57 -5.93 -6.80
CA VAL A 75 2.42 -5.66 -5.93
C VAL A 75 1.63 -6.95 -5.72
N GLY A 76 1.25 -7.22 -4.48
CA GLY A 76 0.27 -8.24 -4.16
C GLY A 76 -1.04 -7.57 -3.77
N VAL A 77 -2.15 -8.02 -4.31
CA VAL A 77 -3.47 -7.51 -3.98
C VAL A 77 -4.34 -8.65 -3.45
N PHE A 78 -4.93 -8.43 -2.28
CA PHE A 78 -5.77 -9.41 -1.62
C PHE A 78 -7.16 -8.81 -1.44
N LEU A 79 -8.15 -9.33 -2.16
CA LEU A 79 -9.53 -8.87 -2.10
C LEU A 79 -10.35 -9.80 -1.24
N GLN A 80 -11.23 -9.24 -0.43
CA GLN A 80 -12.17 -10.04 0.33
C GLN A 80 -13.18 -10.70 -0.59
N ASP A 81 -13.57 -10.02 -1.67
CA ASP A 81 -14.54 -10.52 -2.64
C ASP A 81 -14.02 -10.19 -4.05
N MET A 82 -13.88 -11.19 -4.89
CA MET A 82 -13.41 -10.99 -6.27
C MET A 82 -14.40 -10.23 -7.14
N LYS A 83 -15.63 -10.03 -6.69
CA LYS A 83 -16.57 -9.14 -7.38
C LYS A 83 -16.06 -7.71 -7.43
N ASP A 84 -15.18 -7.34 -6.50
CA ASP A 84 -14.61 -6.00 -6.44
C ASP A 84 -13.41 -5.81 -7.37
N PHE A 85 -13.04 -6.84 -8.13
CA PHE A 85 -11.84 -6.81 -8.96
C PHE A 85 -11.85 -5.64 -9.96
N ARG A 86 -12.95 -5.43 -10.67
CA ARG A 86 -13.04 -4.36 -11.68
C ARG A 86 -12.91 -2.97 -11.07
N ALA A 87 -13.64 -2.72 -9.99
CA ALA A 87 -13.63 -1.42 -9.34
C ALA A 87 -12.26 -1.12 -8.73
N MET A 88 -11.67 -2.11 -8.06
CA MET A 88 -10.31 -1.99 -7.54
C MET A 88 -9.33 -1.71 -8.68
N ASN A 89 -9.44 -2.47 -9.76
CA ASN A 89 -8.52 -2.37 -10.89
C ASN A 89 -8.57 -1.00 -11.56
N ARG A 90 -9.74 -0.38 -11.61
CA ARG A 90 -9.90 0.94 -12.19
C ARG A 90 -9.09 1.99 -11.40
N ILE A 91 -9.19 1.96 -10.08
CA ILE A 91 -8.44 2.88 -9.22
C ILE A 91 -6.94 2.55 -9.23
N TYR A 92 -6.61 1.25 -9.17
CA TYR A 92 -5.24 0.79 -9.29
C TYR A 92 -4.60 1.34 -10.57
N GLY A 93 -5.34 1.33 -11.67
CA GLY A 93 -4.85 1.84 -12.95
C GLY A 93 -4.54 3.33 -12.95
N GLU A 94 -5.23 4.12 -12.12
CA GLU A 94 -4.93 5.54 -12.00
C GLU A 94 -3.51 5.78 -11.44
N TYR A 95 -3.04 4.88 -10.58
CA TYR A 95 -1.71 5.00 -9.95
C TYR A 95 -0.64 4.24 -10.70
N PHE A 96 -0.94 3.04 -11.17
CA PHE A 96 0.05 2.11 -11.72
C PHE A 96 -0.10 1.83 -13.20
N GLY A 97 -1.04 2.49 -13.89
CA GLY A 97 -1.34 2.19 -15.28
C GLY A 97 -0.16 2.33 -16.23
N GLU A 98 0.73 3.27 -15.97
CA GLU A 98 1.94 3.47 -16.78
C GLU A 98 3.15 2.77 -16.20
N ILE A 99 3.19 2.58 -14.89
CA ILE A 99 4.32 1.94 -14.20
C ILE A 99 4.33 0.44 -14.46
N LYS A 100 3.16 -0.18 -14.42
CA LYS A 100 2.96 -1.61 -14.74
C LYS A 100 3.84 -2.55 -13.94
N PRO A 101 3.80 -2.50 -12.60
CA PRO A 101 4.56 -3.46 -11.82
C PRO A 101 3.99 -4.87 -12.02
N ALA A 102 4.81 -5.88 -11.77
CA ALA A 102 4.30 -7.25 -11.70
C ALA A 102 3.27 -7.34 -10.58
N ARG A 103 2.20 -8.12 -10.78
CA ARG A 103 1.12 -8.17 -9.80
C ARG A 103 0.53 -9.57 -9.68
N THR A 104 0.17 -9.91 -8.45
CA THR A 104 -0.69 -11.07 -8.16
C THR A 104 -1.94 -10.53 -7.46
N THR A 105 -3.11 -10.96 -7.91
CA THR A 105 -4.38 -10.58 -7.29
C THR A 105 -5.14 -11.85 -6.91
N VAL A 106 -5.55 -11.96 -5.66
CA VAL A 106 -6.32 -13.09 -5.15
C VAL A 106 -7.48 -12.59 -4.29
#